data_24a1985ac762051f23afef77b9a882c9
#
_entry.id   24a1985ac762051f23afef77b9a882c9
#
_cell.length_a   1.000
_cell.length_b   1.000
_cell.length_c   1.000
_cell.angle_alpha   90.00
_cell.angle_beta   90.00
_cell.angle_gamma   90.00
#
_symmetry.space_group_name_H-M   'P 1'
#
loop_
_entity.id
_entity.type
_entity.pdbx_description
1 polymer ?
#
loop_
_entity_poly.entity_id
_entity_poly.type
_entity_poly.pdbx_seq_one_letter_code
_entity_poly.pdbx_strand_id
1 'polypeptide(L)'
;SGDDGRSVRIEYRPLPTQPTLRDTVGVQALVVGVLRGVVAADHPLRTLPWDDASESFYAAVEDGPDAELQWVTREGDRTTATGRIYDELFALARRGLDELGVDAETTEWALGPIEARRETDHVAPSAWKRARVRETVASGTALPAAIREMQATYIDHAADGIPFAEW
;
A
#
# COMPACT_ATOMS: atom_id res chain seq x y z
N SER A 1 22.39 -6.76 -37.26
CA SER A 1 22.50 -5.73 -36.22
C SER A 1 21.63 -6.20 -35.07
N GLY A 2 22.23 -6.90 -34.10
CA GLY A 2 21.54 -7.30 -32.90
C GLY A 2 21.34 -6.09 -32.02
N ASP A 3 20.08 -5.80 -31.74
CA ASP A 3 19.67 -4.91 -30.65
C ASP A 3 20.01 -5.64 -29.34
N ASP A 4 21.14 -5.29 -28.74
CA ASP A 4 21.50 -5.70 -27.39
C ASP A 4 20.51 -5.02 -26.41
N GLY A 5 19.27 -5.49 -26.42
CA GLY A 5 18.20 -5.02 -25.56
C GLY A 5 18.57 -5.21 -24.09
N ARG A 6 19.25 -4.22 -23.51
CA ARG A 6 19.44 -4.14 -22.08
C ARG A 6 18.08 -3.94 -21.44
N SER A 7 17.55 -4.98 -20.79
CA SER A 7 16.35 -4.84 -19.97
C SER A 7 16.74 -4.36 -18.59
N VAL A 8 16.04 -3.32 -18.09
CA VAL A 8 16.13 -2.87 -16.70
C VAL A 8 14.99 -3.53 -15.94
N ARG A 9 15.32 -4.23 -14.85
CA ARG A 9 14.34 -4.82 -13.95
C ARG A 9 14.28 -3.97 -12.67
N ILE A 10 13.08 -3.53 -12.30
CA ILE A 10 12.82 -2.92 -11.01
C ILE A 10 12.36 -4.04 -10.09
N GLU A 11 13.01 -4.18 -8.94
CA GLU A 11 12.61 -5.10 -7.88
C GLU A 11 12.11 -4.28 -6.67
N TYR A 12 10.83 -4.44 -6.35
CA TYR A 12 10.21 -3.80 -5.20
C TYR A 12 10.01 -4.83 -4.08
N ARG A 13 10.81 -4.72 -3.00
CA ARG A 13 10.82 -5.67 -1.88
C ARG A 13 10.11 -5.24 -0.60
N PRO A 14 9.85 -3.95 -0.33
CA PRO A 14 9.33 -3.51 0.96
C PRO A 14 7.83 -3.75 1.15
N LEU A 15 7.26 -4.77 0.50
CA LEU A 15 5.88 -5.18 0.70
C LEU A 15 5.78 -6.12 1.90
N PRO A 16 5.15 -5.70 3.02
CA PRO A 16 4.81 -6.63 4.07
C PRO A 16 3.77 -7.64 3.57
N THR A 17 3.71 -8.81 4.20
CA THR A 17 2.67 -9.80 3.93
C THR A 17 1.30 -9.17 4.10
N GLN A 18 0.49 -9.22 3.06
CA GLN A 18 -0.87 -8.72 3.09
C GLN A 18 -1.82 -9.77 3.64
N PRO A 19 -2.93 -9.37 4.31
CA PRO A 19 -3.86 -10.28 4.94
C PRO A 19 -4.55 -11.24 3.95
N THR A 20 -4.97 -10.76 2.79
CA THR A 20 -5.67 -11.56 1.77
C THR A 20 -4.95 -11.55 0.44
N LEU A 21 -5.33 -12.48 -0.44
CA LEU A 21 -4.85 -12.49 -1.82
C LEU A 21 -5.27 -11.22 -2.56
N ARG A 22 -6.49 -10.73 -2.32
CA ARG A 22 -6.99 -9.50 -2.94
C ARG A 22 -6.19 -8.28 -2.50
N ASP A 23 -5.86 -8.18 -1.21
CA ASP A 23 -4.96 -7.13 -0.70
C ASP A 23 -3.57 -7.21 -1.35
N THR A 24 -3.04 -8.41 -1.53
CA THR A 24 -1.75 -8.64 -2.20
C THR A 24 -1.76 -8.15 -3.64
N VAL A 25 -2.78 -8.54 -4.41
CA VAL A 25 -2.96 -8.09 -5.80
C VAL A 25 -3.15 -6.58 -5.86
N GLY A 26 -3.94 -6.02 -4.95
CA GLY A 26 -4.19 -4.58 -4.88
C GLY A 26 -2.91 -3.76 -4.66
N VAL A 27 -2.05 -4.17 -3.73
CA VAL A 27 -0.77 -3.47 -3.51
C VAL A 27 0.17 -3.63 -4.70
N GLN A 28 0.21 -4.80 -5.34
CA GLN A 28 0.99 -4.98 -6.58
C GLN A 28 0.48 -4.11 -7.72
N ALA A 29 -0.85 -4.05 -7.92
CA ALA A 29 -1.48 -3.19 -8.92
C ALA A 29 -1.18 -1.71 -8.64
N LEU A 30 -1.23 -1.27 -7.38
CA LEU A 30 -0.86 0.08 -6.96
C LEU A 30 0.58 0.40 -7.38
N VAL A 31 1.55 -0.44 -7.03
CA VAL A 31 2.97 -0.21 -7.36
C VAL A 31 3.20 -0.16 -8.87
N VAL A 32 2.69 -1.13 -9.60
CA VAL A 32 2.84 -1.19 -11.08
C VAL A 32 2.16 0.00 -11.73
N GLY A 33 0.93 0.33 -11.30
CA GLY A 33 0.17 1.46 -11.79
C GLY A 33 0.87 2.79 -11.55
N VAL A 34 1.38 3.04 -10.33
CA VAL A 34 2.13 4.27 -10.01
C VAL A 34 3.37 4.40 -10.87
N LEU A 35 4.19 3.35 -10.98
CA LEU A 35 5.41 3.38 -11.79
C LEU A 35 5.10 3.71 -13.26
N ARG A 36 4.09 3.07 -13.84
CA ARG A 36 3.65 3.35 -15.20
C ARG A 36 3.02 4.74 -15.33
N GLY A 37 2.21 5.14 -14.36
CA GLY A 37 1.52 6.43 -14.34
C GLY A 37 2.48 7.61 -14.27
N VAL A 38 3.52 7.53 -13.44
CA VAL A 38 4.59 8.55 -13.36
C VAL A 38 5.26 8.75 -14.72
N VAL A 39 5.57 7.65 -15.41
CA VAL A 39 6.19 7.71 -16.75
C VAL A 39 5.21 8.27 -17.77
N ALA A 40 3.97 7.77 -17.81
CA ALA A 40 2.96 8.18 -18.78
C ALA A 40 2.50 9.63 -18.61
N ALA A 41 2.56 10.16 -17.39
CA ALA A 41 2.23 11.54 -17.07
C ALA A 41 3.41 12.51 -17.21
N ASP A 42 4.63 12.02 -17.47
CA ASP A 42 5.86 12.82 -17.30
C ASP A 42 5.91 13.54 -15.95
N HIS A 43 5.51 12.82 -14.90
CA HIS A 43 5.23 13.39 -13.57
C HIS A 43 6.50 13.92 -12.90
N PRO A 44 6.46 15.13 -12.31
CA PRO A 44 7.63 15.74 -11.65
C PRO A 44 8.18 14.96 -10.45
N LEU A 45 7.45 14.00 -9.90
CA LEU A 45 7.90 13.15 -8.78
C LEU A 45 9.28 12.51 -9.04
N ARG A 46 9.61 12.23 -10.30
CA ARG A 46 10.94 11.72 -10.70
C ARG A 46 12.09 12.69 -10.39
N THR A 47 11.79 13.96 -10.09
CA THR A 47 12.78 14.98 -9.71
C THR A 47 13.00 15.07 -8.21
N LEU A 48 12.27 14.26 -7.40
CA LEU A 48 12.48 14.21 -5.97
C LEU A 48 13.93 13.79 -5.67
N PRO A 49 14.70 14.57 -4.90
CA PRO A 49 16.04 14.20 -4.51
C PRO A 49 16.10 12.86 -3.81
N TRP A 50 17.18 12.12 -4.03
CA TRP A 50 17.38 10.80 -3.41
C TRP A 50 17.34 10.87 -1.88
N ASP A 51 17.92 11.91 -1.29
CA ASP A 51 17.97 12.06 0.17
C ASP A 51 16.55 12.21 0.74
N ASP A 52 15.70 13.03 0.12
CA ASP A 52 14.29 13.21 0.53
C ASP A 52 13.47 11.91 0.36
N ALA A 53 13.71 11.17 -0.72
CA ALA A 53 13.06 9.88 -0.95
C ALA A 53 13.51 8.83 0.09
N SER A 54 14.80 8.83 0.44
CA SER A 54 15.37 7.95 1.44
C SER A 54 14.85 8.28 2.84
N GLU A 55 14.81 9.56 3.21
CA GLU A 55 14.22 10.00 4.49
C GLU A 55 12.76 9.60 4.60
N SER A 56 11.97 9.82 3.55
CA SER A 56 10.56 9.40 3.50
C SER A 56 10.39 7.89 3.67
N PHE A 57 11.28 7.10 3.07
CA PHE A 57 11.27 5.65 3.20
C PHE A 57 11.51 5.22 4.66
N TYR A 58 12.52 5.77 5.31
CA TYR A 58 12.82 5.43 6.70
C TYR A 58 11.77 5.95 7.67
N ALA A 59 11.22 7.16 7.44
CA ALA A 59 10.09 7.66 8.21
C ALA A 59 8.89 6.70 8.11
N ALA A 60 8.56 6.22 6.92
CA ALA A 60 7.48 5.25 6.73
C ALA A 60 7.74 3.91 7.45
N VAL A 61 9.00 3.48 7.59
CA VAL A 61 9.38 2.26 8.35
C VAL A 61 9.21 2.47 9.86
N GLU A 62 9.54 3.65 10.38
CA GLU A 62 9.49 3.96 11.81
C GLU A 62 8.09 4.33 12.27
N ASP A 63 7.42 5.23 11.56
CA ASP A 63 6.16 5.87 11.98
C ASP A 63 4.92 5.29 11.27
N GLY A 64 5.13 4.48 10.23
CA GLY A 64 4.03 3.84 9.49
C GLY A 64 3.07 4.85 8.85
N PRO A 65 1.75 4.78 9.15
CA PRO A 65 0.77 5.70 8.58
C PRO A 65 0.93 7.17 9.00
N ASP A 66 1.62 7.41 10.12
CA ASP A 66 1.83 8.75 10.69
C ASP A 66 3.09 9.43 10.11
N ALA A 67 3.82 8.74 9.23
CA ALA A 67 5.05 9.24 8.64
C ALA A 67 4.84 10.51 7.82
N GLU A 68 5.74 11.49 7.99
CA GLU A 68 5.83 12.63 7.11
C GLU A 68 6.61 12.26 5.84
N LEU A 69 5.95 12.27 4.70
CA LEU A 69 6.51 11.90 3.40
C LEU A 69 6.76 13.12 2.55
N GLN A 70 7.87 13.14 1.82
CA GLN A 70 8.16 14.18 0.85
C GLN A 70 7.59 13.78 -0.52
N TRP A 71 6.92 14.72 -1.17
CA TRP A 71 6.30 14.52 -2.47
C TRP A 71 6.52 15.72 -3.38
N VAL A 72 6.58 15.48 -4.68
CA VAL A 72 6.51 16.53 -5.71
C VAL A 72 5.21 16.34 -6.46
N THR A 73 4.34 17.34 -6.40
CA THR A 73 3.01 17.26 -7.00
C THR A 73 3.08 17.35 -8.53
N ARG A 74 1.95 17.11 -9.17
CA ARG A 74 1.80 17.25 -10.63
C ARG A 74 2.15 18.66 -11.13
N GLU A 75 1.93 19.69 -10.31
CA GLU A 75 2.28 21.07 -10.61
C GLU A 75 3.76 21.39 -10.37
N GLY A 76 4.53 20.47 -9.81
CA GLY A 76 5.94 20.64 -9.48
C GLY A 76 6.19 21.21 -8.07
N ASP A 77 5.16 21.43 -7.29
CA ASP A 77 5.26 21.91 -5.92
C ASP A 77 5.66 20.80 -4.96
N ARG A 78 6.40 21.14 -3.92
CA ARG A 78 6.69 20.19 -2.82
C ARG A 78 5.57 20.19 -1.79
N THR A 79 5.25 19.01 -1.27
CA THR A 79 4.23 18.84 -0.24
C THR A 79 4.55 17.66 0.67
N THR A 80 4.12 17.77 1.93
CA THR A 80 4.07 16.68 2.91
C THR A 80 2.62 16.35 3.33
N ALA A 81 1.64 16.99 2.69
CA ALA A 81 0.23 16.78 2.99
C ALA A 81 -0.21 15.38 2.54
N THR A 82 -0.32 14.47 3.48
CA THR A 82 -0.59 13.04 3.28
C THR A 82 -1.84 12.80 2.42
N GLY A 83 -2.93 13.52 2.65
CA GLY A 83 -4.15 13.42 1.82
C GLY A 83 -3.88 13.72 0.35
N ARG A 84 -3.17 14.83 0.05
CA ARG A 84 -2.80 15.20 -1.32
C ARG A 84 -1.87 14.16 -1.97
N ILE A 85 -0.91 13.63 -1.19
CA ILE A 85 0.00 12.59 -1.67
C ILE A 85 -0.79 11.35 -2.12
N TYR A 86 -1.70 10.87 -1.28
CA TYR A 86 -2.50 9.70 -1.62
C TYR A 86 -3.47 9.95 -2.78
N ASP A 87 -4.08 11.13 -2.89
CA ASP A 87 -4.93 11.47 -4.02
C ASP A 87 -4.18 11.36 -5.34
N GLU A 88 -2.98 11.95 -5.41
CA GLU A 88 -2.14 11.86 -6.61
C GLU A 88 -1.60 10.43 -6.84
N LEU A 89 -1.22 9.72 -5.79
CA LEU A 89 -0.72 8.35 -5.87
C LEU A 89 -1.77 7.41 -6.52
N PHE A 90 -3.02 7.46 -6.06
CA PHE A 90 -4.09 6.64 -6.61
C PHE A 90 -4.51 7.11 -8.02
N ALA A 91 -4.49 8.41 -8.30
CA ALA A 91 -4.71 8.93 -9.64
C ALA A 91 -3.64 8.44 -10.63
N LEU A 92 -2.37 8.45 -10.22
CA LEU A 92 -1.26 7.91 -11.02
C LEU A 92 -1.40 6.40 -11.22
N ALA A 93 -1.81 5.66 -10.18
CA ALA A 93 -2.01 4.22 -10.28
C ALA A 93 -3.11 3.87 -11.30
N ARG A 94 -4.26 4.52 -11.22
CA ARG A 94 -5.36 4.33 -12.18
C ARG A 94 -4.93 4.64 -13.60
N ARG A 95 -4.27 5.80 -13.81
CA ARG A 95 -3.74 6.16 -15.11
C ARG A 95 -2.76 5.12 -15.65
N GLY A 96 -1.85 4.65 -14.81
CA GLY A 96 -0.85 3.68 -15.23
C GLY A 96 -1.44 2.32 -15.59
N LEU A 97 -2.46 1.86 -14.87
CA LEU A 97 -3.18 0.64 -15.19
C LEU A 97 -3.97 0.76 -16.50
N ASP A 98 -4.63 1.89 -16.74
CA ASP A 98 -5.30 2.20 -18.01
C ASP A 98 -4.32 2.16 -19.19
N GLU A 99 -3.15 2.77 -19.05
CA GLU A 99 -2.07 2.74 -20.05
C GLU A 99 -1.52 1.32 -20.32
N LEU A 100 -1.72 0.38 -19.37
CA LEU A 100 -1.40 -1.04 -19.52
C LEU A 100 -2.56 -1.85 -20.09
N GLY A 101 -3.70 -1.22 -20.38
CA GLY A 101 -4.88 -1.87 -20.92
C GLY A 101 -5.73 -2.61 -19.88
N VAL A 102 -5.54 -2.31 -18.58
CA VAL A 102 -6.41 -2.85 -17.53
C VAL A 102 -7.70 -2.06 -17.51
N ASP A 103 -8.84 -2.75 -17.64
CA ASP A 103 -10.15 -2.10 -17.62
C ASP A 103 -10.50 -1.48 -16.26
N ALA A 104 -11.48 -0.57 -16.26
CA ALA A 104 -11.86 0.18 -15.07
C ALA A 104 -12.44 -0.71 -13.96
N GLU A 105 -13.17 -1.77 -14.29
CA GLU A 105 -13.75 -2.69 -13.31
C GLU A 105 -12.64 -3.47 -12.60
N THR A 106 -11.69 -4.02 -13.33
CA THR A 106 -10.51 -4.72 -12.79
C THR A 106 -9.64 -3.77 -11.97
N THR A 107 -9.45 -2.52 -12.43
CA THR A 107 -8.71 -1.49 -11.71
C THR A 107 -9.36 -1.20 -10.36
N GLU A 108 -10.68 -0.98 -10.32
CA GLU A 108 -11.39 -0.70 -9.08
C GLU A 108 -11.44 -1.91 -8.16
N TRP A 109 -11.61 -3.10 -8.71
CA TRP A 109 -11.53 -4.34 -7.93
C TRP A 109 -10.18 -4.47 -7.20
N ALA A 110 -9.09 -4.10 -7.86
CA ALA A 110 -7.74 -4.18 -7.28
C ALA A 110 -7.43 -3.02 -6.32
N LEU A 111 -7.67 -1.78 -6.73
CA LEU A 111 -7.26 -0.59 -5.97
C LEU A 111 -8.24 -0.20 -4.86
N GLY A 112 -9.54 -0.41 -5.05
CA GLY A 112 -10.59 0.02 -4.12
C GLY A 112 -10.32 -0.43 -2.67
N PRO A 113 -10.01 -1.71 -2.37
CA PRO A 113 -9.71 -2.16 -1.02
C PRO A 113 -8.46 -1.51 -0.41
N ILE A 114 -7.48 -1.15 -1.23
CA ILE A 114 -6.27 -0.48 -0.75
C ILE A 114 -6.55 0.99 -0.46
N GLU A 115 -7.33 1.64 -1.33
CA GLU A 115 -7.74 3.04 -1.15
C GLU A 115 -8.67 3.21 0.05
N ALA A 116 -9.60 2.28 0.27
CA ALA A 116 -10.52 2.30 1.42
C ALA A 116 -9.80 2.31 2.77
N ARG A 117 -8.55 1.85 2.82
CA ARG A 117 -7.71 1.95 4.02
C ARG A 117 -7.39 3.40 4.42
N ARG A 118 -7.62 4.38 3.55
CA ARG A 118 -7.42 5.81 3.85
C ARG A 118 -8.56 6.42 4.65
N GLU A 119 -9.79 5.91 4.45
CA GLU A 119 -11.03 6.52 4.94
C GLU A 119 -11.40 6.09 6.35
N THR A 120 -10.86 4.96 6.79
CA THR A 120 -11.04 4.48 8.16
C THR A 120 -9.84 4.90 9.00
N ASP A 121 -10.02 5.01 10.31
CA ASP A 121 -8.90 5.09 11.26
C ASP A 121 -8.01 3.87 11.04
N HIS A 122 -7.19 3.94 10.00
CA HIS A 122 -6.54 2.79 9.40
C HIS A 122 -5.63 2.11 10.42
N VAL A 123 -6.07 0.95 10.83
CA VAL A 123 -5.30 0.08 11.71
C VAL A 123 -4.44 -0.84 10.83
N ALA A 124 -3.11 -0.72 10.92
CA ALA A 124 -2.24 -1.67 10.24
C ALA A 124 -2.51 -3.12 10.72
N PRO A 125 -2.29 -4.15 9.87
CA PRO A 125 -2.54 -5.55 10.26
C PRO A 125 -1.84 -5.97 11.56
N SER A 126 -0.66 -5.44 11.83
CA SER A 126 0.06 -5.67 13.09
C SER A 126 -0.63 -5.05 14.30
N ALA A 127 -1.24 -3.88 14.14
CA ALA A 127 -1.99 -3.21 15.21
C ALA A 127 -3.31 -3.93 15.48
N TRP A 128 -4.02 -4.38 14.44
CA TRP A 128 -5.21 -5.22 14.57
C TRP A 128 -4.91 -6.51 15.38
N LYS A 129 -3.85 -7.24 15.02
CA LYS A 129 -3.42 -8.44 15.75
C LYS A 129 -3.14 -8.15 17.23
N ARG A 130 -2.42 -7.07 17.52
CA ARG A 130 -2.12 -6.67 18.90
C ARG A 130 -3.36 -6.27 19.68
N ALA A 131 -4.29 -5.56 19.04
CA ALA A 131 -5.54 -5.15 19.69
C ALA A 131 -6.39 -6.39 20.08
N ARG A 132 -6.56 -7.34 19.17
CA ARG A 132 -7.29 -8.58 19.43
C ARG A 132 -6.69 -9.40 20.58
N VAL A 133 -5.36 -9.57 20.58
CA VAL A 133 -4.69 -10.28 21.69
C VAL A 133 -4.88 -9.56 23.01
N ARG A 134 -4.74 -8.22 23.04
CA ARG A 134 -4.94 -7.43 24.27
C ARG A 134 -6.36 -7.54 24.81
N GLU A 135 -7.37 -7.45 23.95
CA GLU A 135 -8.79 -7.59 24.29
C GLU A 135 -9.07 -8.97 24.92
N THR A 136 -8.60 -10.04 24.28
CA THR A 136 -8.77 -11.41 24.76
C THR A 136 -8.04 -11.65 26.08
N VAL A 137 -6.85 -11.10 26.27
CA VAL A 137 -6.13 -11.19 27.55
C VAL A 137 -6.86 -10.38 28.64
N ALA A 138 -7.38 -9.21 28.32
CA ALA A 138 -8.12 -8.39 29.27
C ALA A 138 -9.43 -9.07 29.76
N SER A 139 -10.00 -9.98 28.96
CA SER A 139 -11.15 -10.82 29.36
C SER A 139 -10.76 -12.02 30.24
N GLY A 140 -9.47 -12.19 30.58
CA GLY A 140 -8.97 -13.23 31.48
C GLY A 140 -8.36 -14.45 30.78
N THR A 141 -8.24 -14.44 29.45
CA THR A 141 -7.61 -15.53 28.70
C THR A 141 -6.10 -15.46 28.82
N ALA A 142 -5.44 -16.60 29.01
CA ALA A 142 -3.99 -16.67 29.06
C ALA A 142 -3.37 -16.26 27.68
N LEU A 143 -2.27 -15.52 27.70
CA LEU A 143 -1.63 -14.97 26.48
C LEU A 143 -1.41 -16.02 25.36
N PRO A 144 -0.92 -17.25 25.61
CA PRO A 144 -0.76 -18.23 24.53
C PRO A 144 -2.09 -18.67 23.89
N ALA A 145 -3.18 -18.67 24.65
CA ALA A 145 -4.52 -18.97 24.13
C ALA A 145 -5.06 -17.77 23.32
N ALA A 146 -4.93 -16.56 23.83
CA ALA A 146 -5.32 -15.33 23.14
C ALA A 146 -4.61 -15.18 21.77
N ILE A 147 -3.32 -15.51 21.71
CA ILE A 147 -2.58 -15.51 20.44
C ILE A 147 -3.15 -16.55 19.45
N ARG A 148 -3.49 -17.75 19.92
CA ARG A 148 -4.09 -18.77 19.06
C ARG A 148 -5.46 -18.36 18.54
N GLU A 149 -6.30 -17.78 19.38
CA GLU A 149 -7.64 -17.29 19.00
C GLU A 149 -7.52 -16.18 17.95
N MET A 150 -6.66 -15.19 18.19
CA MET A 150 -6.38 -14.12 17.21
C MET A 150 -5.91 -14.71 15.88
N GLN A 151 -4.98 -15.68 15.91
CA GLN A 151 -4.46 -16.28 14.70
C GLN A 151 -5.51 -17.09 13.94
N ALA A 152 -6.41 -17.81 14.63
CA ALA A 152 -7.53 -18.51 14.02
C ALA A 152 -8.46 -17.51 13.31
N THR A 153 -8.89 -16.46 14.02
CA THR A 153 -9.73 -15.42 13.42
C THR A 153 -9.09 -14.77 12.20
N TYR A 154 -7.78 -14.47 12.27
CA TYR A 154 -7.03 -13.91 11.13
C TYR A 154 -7.02 -14.85 9.92
N ILE A 155 -6.86 -16.15 10.15
CA ILE A 155 -6.89 -17.18 9.09
C ILE A 155 -8.28 -17.28 8.46
N ASP A 156 -9.32 -17.26 9.28
CA ASP A 156 -10.71 -17.35 8.82
C ASP A 156 -11.06 -16.16 7.92
N HIS A 157 -10.78 -14.92 8.36
CA HIS A 157 -10.97 -13.73 7.54
C HIS A 157 -10.16 -13.78 6.23
N ALA A 158 -8.90 -14.25 6.30
CA ALA A 158 -8.05 -14.38 5.11
C ALA A 158 -8.61 -15.43 4.13
N ALA A 159 -9.16 -16.54 4.63
CA ALA A 159 -9.75 -17.61 3.83
C ALA A 159 -11.07 -17.18 3.16
N ASP A 160 -11.87 -16.36 3.84
CA ASP A 160 -13.10 -15.78 3.30
C ASP A 160 -12.80 -14.74 2.18
N GLY A 161 -11.56 -14.31 2.05
CA GLY A 161 -11.14 -13.37 1.02
C GLY A 161 -11.65 -11.94 1.21
N ILE A 162 -12.18 -11.64 2.41
CA ILE A 162 -12.66 -10.29 2.75
C ILE A 162 -11.45 -9.34 2.85
N PRO A 163 -11.42 -8.24 2.09
CA PRO A 163 -10.33 -7.28 2.16
C PRO A 163 -10.11 -6.74 3.57
N PHE A 164 -8.86 -6.49 3.92
CA PHE A 164 -8.52 -6.04 5.27
C PHE A 164 -9.21 -4.74 5.71
N ALA A 165 -9.53 -3.87 4.78
CA ALA A 165 -10.28 -2.65 5.07
C ALA A 165 -11.72 -2.91 5.61
N GLU A 166 -12.23 -4.12 5.46
CA GLU A 166 -13.57 -4.53 5.88
C GLU A 166 -13.59 -5.37 7.17
N TRP A 167 -12.45 -5.56 7.85
CA TRP A 167 -12.32 -6.41 9.07
C TRP A 167 -12.82 -5.76 10.36
#